data_e137ad3a9846cfbea7ebb914a25344b6
#
_entry.id   e137ad3a9846cfbea7ebb914a25344b6
#
_cell.length_a   1.000
_cell.length_b   1.000
_cell.length_c   1.000
_cell.angle_alpha   90.00
_cell.angle_beta   90.00
_cell.angle_gamma   90.00
#
_symmetry.space_group_name_H-M   'P 1'
#
loop_
_entity.id
_entity.type
_entity.pdbx_description
1 polymer ?
#
loop_
_entity_poly.entity_id
_entity_poly.type
_entity_poly.pdbx_seq_one_letter_code
_entity_poly.pdbx_strand_id
1 'polypeptide(L)'
;MQILENEPMCKHTSFKVGGAARYYVKAECINDIQGAVALAREKGLPSFILGNGTNLLVSDKGFDGVVITLAGEFSAIEDLGNGAFKVGAATPLGRFARSALKQGFAGIHKLAGIPGTLGGAIYMNAGAYGQEIGTCCTQVTILDSDGSIREISNADCAFGYRQSIFSLRHREAESRNNPFETILSATFQLPAASAEGKTADDLEAELAECMAKRKASQPLNMPNAGSTFKRLEHGSADMPQQIAPGFYIEQAGLKGYRIGGAEVSTVHANFIVNAGGATAADIKQLSEFVQQKVAEKFGIQLKREIILLGKF
;
A
#
# COMPACT_ATOMS: atom_id res chain seq x y z
N MET A 1 -8.34 -13.51 -19.98
CA MET A 1 -7.16 -12.67 -19.65
C MET A 1 -7.03 -11.53 -20.67
N GLN A 2 -7.02 -10.29 -20.22
CA GLN A 2 -6.75 -9.12 -21.05
C GLN A 2 -5.27 -8.72 -20.87
N ILE A 3 -4.53 -8.58 -21.98
CA ILE A 3 -3.12 -8.17 -21.98
C ILE A 3 -3.02 -6.86 -22.76
N LEU A 4 -2.39 -5.85 -22.16
CA LEU A 4 -2.00 -4.61 -22.81
C LEU A 4 -0.49 -4.53 -22.91
N GLU A 5 0.03 -4.17 -24.07
CA GLU A 5 1.47 -3.96 -24.27
C GLU A 5 1.80 -2.47 -24.12
N ASN A 6 2.94 -2.17 -23.52
CA ASN A 6 3.44 -0.81 -23.31
C ASN A 6 2.42 0.11 -22.61
N GLU A 7 1.70 -0.45 -21.61
CA GLU A 7 0.66 0.30 -20.89
C GLU A 7 1.28 1.34 -19.95
N PRO A 8 0.93 2.64 -20.10
CA PRO A 8 1.50 3.71 -19.27
C PRO A 8 1.11 3.56 -17.79
N MET A 9 2.10 3.36 -16.92
CA MET A 9 1.86 3.16 -15.49
C MET A 9 1.39 4.42 -14.75
N CYS A 10 1.57 5.59 -15.32
CA CYS A 10 0.98 6.83 -14.78
C CYS A 10 -0.56 6.77 -14.67
N LYS A 11 -1.24 5.92 -15.44
CA LYS A 11 -2.69 5.66 -15.32
C LYS A 11 -3.04 4.81 -14.10
N HIS A 12 -2.07 4.03 -13.59
CA HIS A 12 -2.25 3.00 -12.56
C HIS A 12 -1.53 3.33 -11.25
N THR A 13 -0.97 4.51 -11.11
CA THR A 13 -0.33 5.00 -9.87
C THR A 13 -1.05 6.23 -9.33
N SER A 14 -1.08 6.38 -8.02
CA SER A 14 -1.67 7.55 -7.37
C SER A 14 -0.82 8.82 -7.52
N PHE A 15 0.48 8.70 -7.77
CA PHE A 15 1.36 9.82 -8.15
C PHE A 15 1.07 10.36 -9.56
N LYS A 16 0.40 9.58 -10.43
CA LYS A 16 0.16 9.93 -11.82
C LYS A 16 1.44 10.14 -12.64
N VAL A 17 2.51 9.40 -12.28
CA VAL A 17 3.79 9.35 -12.99
C VAL A 17 4.18 7.89 -13.24
N GLY A 18 5.19 7.69 -14.10
CA GLY A 18 5.76 6.40 -14.46
C GLY A 18 5.61 6.09 -15.94
N GLY A 19 6.66 5.52 -16.52
CA GLY A 19 6.70 5.03 -17.90
C GLY A 19 5.85 3.77 -18.08
N ALA A 20 6.01 3.10 -19.23
CA ALA A 20 5.18 1.96 -19.59
C ALA A 20 5.62 0.65 -18.91
N ALA A 21 4.66 -0.19 -18.53
CA ALA A 21 4.89 -1.62 -18.32
C ALA A 21 4.93 -2.32 -19.67
N ARG A 22 5.90 -3.23 -19.87
CA ARG A 22 5.99 -3.97 -21.12
C ARG A 22 4.74 -4.78 -21.40
N TYR A 23 4.23 -5.47 -20.37
CA TYR A 23 2.93 -6.12 -20.38
C TYR A 23 2.16 -5.74 -19.13
N TYR A 24 0.89 -5.43 -19.31
CA TYR A 24 -0.07 -5.19 -18.23
C TYR A 24 -1.22 -6.16 -18.36
N VAL A 25 -1.45 -6.98 -17.34
CA VAL A 25 -2.44 -8.04 -17.33
C VAL A 25 -3.50 -7.74 -16.29
N LYS A 26 -4.76 -7.75 -16.69
CA LYS A 26 -5.90 -7.77 -15.80
C LYS A 26 -6.34 -9.22 -15.62
N ALA A 27 -6.08 -9.78 -14.45
CA ALA A 27 -6.43 -11.16 -14.08
C ALA A 27 -7.79 -11.17 -13.36
N GLU A 28 -8.77 -11.86 -13.91
CA GLU A 28 -10.13 -11.97 -13.36
C GLU A 28 -10.38 -13.31 -12.68
N CYS A 29 -9.51 -14.30 -12.90
CA CYS A 29 -9.52 -15.63 -12.27
C CYS A 29 -8.08 -16.17 -12.10
N ILE A 30 -7.94 -17.27 -11.36
CA ILE A 30 -6.64 -17.92 -11.09
C ILE A 30 -5.91 -18.28 -12.37
N ASN A 31 -6.62 -18.81 -13.39
CA ASN A 31 -6.02 -19.17 -14.67
C ASN A 31 -5.37 -17.97 -15.38
N ASP A 32 -5.92 -16.76 -15.20
CA ASP A 32 -5.35 -15.55 -15.75
C ASP A 32 -4.03 -15.18 -15.06
N ILE A 33 -3.94 -15.35 -13.73
CA ILE A 33 -2.69 -15.14 -12.99
C ILE A 33 -1.63 -16.13 -13.46
N GLN A 34 -1.98 -17.41 -13.54
CA GLN A 34 -1.08 -18.47 -14.00
C GLN A 34 -0.60 -18.20 -15.43
N GLY A 35 -1.51 -17.77 -16.32
CA GLY A 35 -1.17 -17.38 -17.71
C GLY A 35 -0.21 -16.19 -17.77
N ALA A 36 -0.40 -15.17 -16.92
CA ALA A 36 0.48 -14.02 -16.85
C ALA A 36 1.87 -14.38 -16.29
N VAL A 37 1.94 -15.26 -15.29
CA VAL A 37 3.21 -15.78 -14.77
C VAL A 37 3.92 -16.64 -15.80
N ALA A 38 3.19 -17.47 -16.55
CA ALA A 38 3.74 -18.28 -17.65
C ALA A 38 4.32 -17.38 -18.77
N LEU A 39 3.61 -16.30 -19.14
CA LEU A 39 4.10 -15.29 -20.08
C LEU A 39 5.41 -14.65 -19.58
N ALA A 40 5.49 -14.29 -18.31
CA ALA A 40 6.69 -13.71 -17.73
C ALA A 40 7.87 -14.69 -17.81
N ARG A 41 7.66 -15.96 -17.46
CA ARG A 41 8.68 -17.02 -17.54
C ARG A 41 9.14 -17.27 -19.00
N GLU A 42 8.21 -17.41 -19.95
CA GLU A 42 8.51 -17.62 -21.36
C GLU A 42 9.39 -16.50 -21.94
N LYS A 43 9.09 -15.26 -21.54
CA LYS A 43 9.82 -14.07 -22.01
C LYS A 43 11.09 -13.77 -21.22
N GLY A 44 11.36 -14.50 -20.13
CA GLY A 44 12.46 -14.18 -19.20
C GLY A 44 12.30 -12.83 -18.50
N LEU A 45 11.08 -12.41 -18.24
CA LEU A 45 10.73 -11.12 -17.66
C LEU A 45 10.37 -11.24 -16.18
N PRO A 46 10.67 -10.21 -15.37
CA PRO A 46 10.13 -10.14 -14.02
C PRO A 46 8.61 -9.88 -14.05
N SER A 47 7.91 -10.29 -12.98
CA SER A 47 6.50 -9.98 -12.76
C SER A 47 6.30 -9.16 -11.49
N PHE A 48 5.22 -8.37 -11.45
CA PHE A 48 4.85 -7.53 -10.31
C PHE A 48 3.34 -7.53 -10.12
N ILE A 49 2.88 -7.84 -8.90
CA ILE A 49 1.44 -7.76 -8.55
C ILE A 49 1.13 -6.33 -8.11
N LEU A 50 0.20 -5.70 -8.81
CA LEU A 50 -0.22 -4.33 -8.58
C LEU A 50 -1.62 -4.28 -7.95
N GLY A 51 -1.73 -3.62 -6.79
CA GLY A 51 -3.02 -3.14 -6.28
C GLY A 51 -3.43 -1.83 -6.96
N ASN A 52 -3.87 -0.85 -6.18
CA ASN A 52 -4.25 0.47 -6.72
C ASN A 52 -3.06 1.44 -6.95
N GLY A 53 -1.82 0.97 -6.85
CA GLY A 53 -0.63 1.80 -7.05
C GLY A 53 -0.50 2.99 -6.08
N THR A 54 -1.07 2.86 -4.88
CA THR A 54 -1.16 3.96 -3.90
C THR A 54 0.03 4.07 -2.96
N ASN A 55 1.01 3.16 -3.11
CA ASN A 55 2.29 3.18 -2.39
C ASN A 55 3.46 2.88 -3.35
N LEU A 56 3.33 3.28 -4.62
CA LEU A 56 4.25 2.89 -5.69
C LEU A 56 4.73 4.12 -6.48
N LEU A 57 6.03 4.15 -6.75
CA LEU A 57 6.67 5.05 -7.71
C LEU A 57 7.29 4.21 -8.83
N VAL A 58 6.75 4.31 -10.03
CA VAL A 58 7.27 3.62 -11.22
C VAL A 58 8.22 4.54 -11.95
N SER A 59 9.41 4.02 -12.33
CA SER A 59 10.42 4.75 -13.10
C SER A 59 9.84 5.36 -14.39
N ASP A 60 10.37 6.51 -14.81
CA ASP A 60 10.03 7.12 -16.09
C ASP A 60 10.42 6.23 -17.30
N LYS A 61 11.41 5.34 -17.11
CA LYS A 61 11.76 4.30 -18.10
C LYS A 61 10.76 3.14 -18.12
N GLY A 62 9.78 3.15 -17.20
CA GLY A 62 8.79 2.09 -17.04
C GLY A 62 9.31 0.84 -16.32
N PHE A 63 8.62 -0.26 -16.55
CA PHE A 63 8.96 -1.58 -16.02
C PHE A 63 9.03 -2.59 -17.17
N ASP A 64 10.24 -3.07 -17.46
CA ASP A 64 10.45 -4.11 -18.48
C ASP A 64 10.07 -5.48 -17.91
N GLY A 65 8.77 -5.67 -17.69
CA GLY A 65 8.22 -6.85 -17.06
C GLY A 65 6.71 -6.97 -17.26
N VAL A 66 6.11 -7.91 -16.56
CA VAL A 66 4.68 -8.19 -16.55
C VAL A 66 4.05 -7.64 -15.26
N VAL A 67 3.24 -6.60 -15.37
CA VAL A 67 2.42 -6.08 -14.25
C VAL A 67 1.08 -6.81 -14.26
N ILE A 68 0.70 -7.39 -13.13
CA ILE A 68 -0.54 -8.14 -12.96
C ILE A 68 -1.42 -7.42 -11.96
N THR A 69 -2.64 -7.03 -12.35
CA THR A 69 -3.66 -6.50 -11.44
C THR A 69 -4.80 -7.48 -11.31
N LEU A 70 -5.34 -7.62 -10.11
CA LEU A 70 -6.44 -8.53 -9.81
C LEU A 70 -7.78 -7.82 -9.97
N ALA A 71 -8.78 -8.56 -10.46
CA ALA A 71 -10.15 -8.10 -10.63
C ALA A 71 -11.13 -9.28 -10.52
N GLY A 72 -12.34 -9.17 -11.06
CA GLY A 72 -13.30 -10.27 -11.17
C GLY A 72 -13.56 -10.97 -9.83
N GLU A 73 -13.31 -12.28 -9.76
CA GLU A 73 -13.56 -13.12 -8.59
C GLU A 73 -12.80 -12.65 -7.34
N PHE A 74 -11.66 -11.97 -7.53
CA PHE A 74 -10.84 -11.42 -6.43
C PHE A 74 -11.43 -10.15 -5.79
N SER A 75 -12.60 -9.67 -6.23
CA SER A 75 -13.26 -8.47 -5.70
C SER A 75 -14.47 -8.79 -4.80
N ALA A 76 -14.68 -10.06 -4.47
CA ALA A 76 -15.81 -10.49 -3.66
C ALA A 76 -15.62 -10.15 -2.18
N ILE A 77 -16.73 -9.87 -1.50
CA ILE A 77 -16.87 -9.85 -0.04
C ILE A 77 -17.92 -10.90 0.29
N GLU A 78 -17.52 -11.97 0.94
CA GLU A 78 -18.39 -13.04 1.40
C GLU A 78 -18.58 -12.91 2.90
N ASP A 79 -19.83 -12.79 3.33
CA ASP A 79 -20.21 -12.78 4.74
C ASP A 79 -20.40 -14.25 5.18
N LEU A 80 -19.56 -14.68 6.11
CA LEU A 80 -19.59 -16.05 6.67
C LEU A 80 -20.41 -16.12 7.97
N GLY A 81 -21.00 -14.98 8.38
CA GLY A 81 -21.75 -14.85 9.61
C GLY A 81 -20.91 -14.56 10.85
N ASN A 82 -21.57 -14.04 11.90
CA ASN A 82 -20.95 -13.78 13.21
C ASN A 82 -19.66 -12.92 13.16
N GLY A 83 -19.57 -11.97 12.21
CA GLY A 83 -18.41 -11.11 12.03
C GLY A 83 -17.24 -11.75 11.29
N ALA A 84 -17.44 -12.95 10.77
CA ALA A 84 -16.48 -13.62 9.89
C ALA A 84 -16.72 -13.18 8.43
N PHE A 85 -15.67 -12.77 7.74
CA PHE A 85 -15.71 -12.33 6.33
C PHE A 85 -14.55 -12.95 5.55
N LYS A 86 -14.83 -13.47 4.34
CA LYS A 86 -13.79 -13.77 3.37
C LYS A 86 -13.81 -12.71 2.27
N VAL A 87 -12.67 -12.09 2.04
CA VAL A 87 -12.59 -10.90 1.19
C VAL A 87 -11.46 -11.04 0.18
N GLY A 88 -11.79 -10.85 -1.09
CA GLY A 88 -10.84 -10.95 -2.20
C GLY A 88 -9.81 -9.82 -2.22
N ALA A 89 -8.60 -10.12 -2.66
CA ALA A 89 -7.44 -9.22 -2.62
C ALA A 89 -7.62 -7.94 -3.46
N ALA A 90 -8.45 -7.97 -4.51
CA ALA A 90 -8.75 -6.81 -5.35
C ALA A 90 -9.82 -5.88 -4.75
N THR A 91 -10.50 -6.29 -3.68
CA THR A 91 -11.51 -5.47 -3.01
C THR A 91 -10.88 -4.17 -2.48
N PRO A 92 -11.44 -2.98 -2.79
CA PRO A 92 -11.00 -1.75 -2.15
C PRO A 92 -11.16 -1.84 -0.62
N LEU A 93 -10.10 -1.54 0.14
CA LEU A 93 -10.11 -1.63 1.60
C LEU A 93 -11.26 -0.83 2.22
N GLY A 94 -11.49 0.39 1.73
CA GLY A 94 -12.58 1.23 2.21
C GLY A 94 -13.97 0.67 1.93
N ARG A 95 -14.15 -0.13 0.87
CA ARG A 95 -15.41 -0.83 0.58
C ARG A 95 -15.66 -1.92 1.63
N PHE A 96 -14.67 -2.74 1.93
CA PHE A 96 -14.77 -3.78 2.95
C PHE A 96 -15.05 -3.18 4.34
N ALA A 97 -14.25 -2.18 4.75
CA ALA A 97 -14.40 -1.55 6.05
C ALA A 97 -15.80 -0.94 6.26
N ARG A 98 -16.37 -0.27 5.23
CA ARG A 98 -17.74 0.27 5.29
C ARG A 98 -18.81 -0.82 5.25
N SER A 99 -18.56 -1.93 4.52
CA SER A 99 -19.52 -3.04 4.49
C SER A 99 -19.64 -3.70 5.86
N ALA A 100 -18.52 -3.94 6.53
CA ALA A 100 -18.50 -4.48 7.90
C ALA A 100 -19.15 -3.54 8.92
N LEU A 101 -18.84 -2.22 8.83
CA LEU A 101 -19.42 -1.21 9.71
C LEU A 101 -20.95 -1.17 9.62
N LYS A 102 -21.49 -1.20 8.38
CA LYS A 102 -22.95 -1.23 8.16
C LYS A 102 -23.66 -2.44 8.77
N GLN A 103 -22.93 -3.53 8.99
CA GLN A 103 -23.42 -4.73 9.67
C GLN A 103 -23.14 -4.70 11.19
N GLY A 104 -22.65 -3.58 11.72
CA GLY A 104 -22.39 -3.41 13.14
C GLY A 104 -21.08 -4.05 13.64
N PHE A 105 -20.11 -4.28 12.75
CA PHE A 105 -18.81 -4.83 13.11
C PHE A 105 -17.71 -3.75 13.16
N ALA A 106 -16.92 -3.79 14.24
CA ALA A 106 -15.80 -2.91 14.53
C ALA A 106 -14.44 -3.47 14.01
N GLY A 107 -13.34 -2.90 14.47
CA GLY A 107 -11.97 -3.43 14.28
C GLY A 107 -11.24 -2.89 13.05
N ILE A 108 -11.94 -2.59 11.94
CA ILE A 108 -11.32 -2.10 10.70
C ILE A 108 -11.95 -0.82 10.13
N HIS A 109 -13.02 -0.29 10.75
CA HIS A 109 -13.75 0.88 10.24
C HIS A 109 -12.87 2.12 10.07
N LYS A 110 -11.89 2.35 10.95
CA LYS A 110 -10.94 3.47 10.85
C LYS A 110 -9.96 3.35 9.68
N LEU A 111 -9.84 2.16 9.07
CA LEU A 111 -9.02 1.94 7.88
C LEU A 111 -9.73 2.35 6.58
N ALA A 112 -11.03 2.66 6.62
CA ALA A 112 -11.84 2.98 5.44
C ALA A 112 -11.33 4.17 4.62
N GLY A 113 -10.52 5.03 5.22
CA GLY A 113 -9.88 6.16 4.55
C GLY A 113 -8.58 5.80 3.81
N ILE A 114 -7.99 4.63 4.03
CA ILE A 114 -6.74 4.22 3.36
C ILE A 114 -7.08 3.85 1.91
N PRO A 115 -6.48 4.50 0.91
CA PRO A 115 -6.65 4.10 -0.48
C PRO A 115 -5.87 2.82 -0.76
N GLY A 116 -6.42 1.94 -1.58
CA GLY A 116 -5.76 0.69 -1.97
C GLY A 116 -6.69 -0.50 -1.93
N THR A 117 -6.15 -1.65 -2.33
CA THR A 117 -6.84 -2.93 -2.30
C THR A 117 -6.50 -3.71 -1.02
N LEU A 118 -7.32 -4.70 -0.69
CA LEU A 118 -7.10 -5.58 0.44
C LEU A 118 -5.74 -6.30 0.35
N GLY A 119 -5.39 -6.82 -0.84
CA GLY A 119 -4.09 -7.48 -1.04
C GLY A 119 -2.92 -6.55 -0.72
N GLY A 120 -2.97 -5.28 -1.17
CA GLY A 120 -1.97 -4.27 -0.80
C GLY A 120 -1.98 -3.94 0.70
N ALA A 121 -3.15 -3.93 1.33
CA ALA A 121 -3.28 -3.71 2.77
C ALA A 121 -2.68 -4.87 3.58
N ILE A 122 -2.91 -6.12 3.19
CA ILE A 122 -2.28 -7.31 3.79
C ILE A 122 -0.76 -7.27 3.59
N TYR A 123 -0.29 -7.01 2.37
CA TYR A 123 1.13 -6.93 2.03
C TYR A 123 1.89 -5.95 2.94
N MET A 124 1.30 -4.79 3.21
CA MET A 124 1.90 -3.72 4.01
C MET A 124 1.51 -3.74 5.49
N ASN A 125 0.65 -4.66 5.95
CA ASN A 125 -0.05 -4.55 7.23
C ASN A 125 -0.57 -3.11 7.43
N ALA A 126 -1.45 -2.68 6.53
CA ALA A 126 -1.95 -1.31 6.51
C ALA A 126 -2.64 -0.95 7.83
N GLY A 127 -2.31 0.22 8.36
CA GLY A 127 -2.86 0.68 9.63
C GLY A 127 -3.01 2.19 9.70
N ALA A 128 -4.02 2.64 10.41
CA ALA A 128 -4.30 4.04 10.71
C ALA A 128 -5.13 4.16 12.01
N TYR A 129 -4.95 5.25 12.74
CA TYR A 129 -5.75 5.59 13.93
C TYR A 129 -5.83 4.47 14.98
N GLY A 130 -4.71 3.74 15.16
CA GLY A 130 -4.61 2.65 16.13
C GLY A 130 -5.20 1.31 15.69
N GLN A 131 -5.74 1.20 14.48
CA GLN A 131 -6.15 -0.07 13.88
C GLN A 131 -5.15 -0.51 12.81
N GLU A 132 -4.94 -1.83 12.68
CA GLU A 132 -4.13 -2.47 11.64
C GLU A 132 -4.89 -3.66 11.07
N ILE A 133 -4.70 -3.91 9.76
CA ILE A 133 -5.44 -4.98 9.06
C ILE A 133 -5.13 -6.38 9.66
N GLY A 134 -3.89 -6.61 10.07
CA GLY A 134 -3.44 -7.87 10.68
C GLY A 134 -4.09 -8.19 12.03
N THR A 135 -4.64 -7.20 12.74
CA THR A 135 -5.29 -7.43 14.05
C THR A 135 -6.55 -8.30 13.93
N CYS A 136 -7.32 -8.12 12.86
CA CYS A 136 -8.57 -8.83 12.63
C CYS A 136 -8.47 -9.91 11.54
N CYS A 137 -7.36 -9.97 10.81
CA CYS A 137 -7.10 -11.01 9.82
C CYS A 137 -6.82 -12.33 10.54
N THR A 138 -7.51 -13.41 10.16
CA THR A 138 -7.28 -14.74 10.73
C THR A 138 -6.45 -15.63 9.81
N GLN A 139 -6.58 -15.43 8.49
CA GLN A 139 -5.96 -16.27 7.49
C GLN A 139 -5.83 -15.53 6.17
N VAL A 140 -4.79 -15.82 5.41
CA VAL A 140 -4.56 -15.29 4.05
C VAL A 140 -4.45 -16.46 3.07
N THR A 141 -5.24 -16.45 2.01
CA THR A 141 -5.14 -17.40 0.90
C THR A 141 -4.23 -16.84 -0.18
N ILE A 142 -3.26 -17.63 -0.60
CA ILE A 142 -2.27 -17.24 -1.63
C ILE A 142 -2.25 -18.24 -2.78
N LEU A 143 -1.84 -17.77 -3.95
CA LEU A 143 -1.32 -18.58 -5.04
C LEU A 143 0.21 -18.58 -4.92
N ASP A 144 0.79 -19.75 -4.71
CA ASP A 144 2.24 -19.91 -4.60
C ASP A 144 2.92 -19.89 -5.98
N SER A 145 4.22 -19.73 -5.96
CA SER A 145 5.06 -19.71 -7.17
C SER A 145 5.03 -21.00 -8.00
N ASP A 146 4.66 -22.14 -7.38
CA ASP A 146 4.46 -23.42 -8.06
C ASP A 146 3.04 -23.61 -8.64
N GLY A 147 2.15 -22.63 -8.39
CA GLY A 147 0.75 -22.65 -8.81
C GLY A 147 -0.21 -23.33 -7.82
N SER A 148 0.27 -23.79 -6.66
CA SER A 148 -0.57 -24.31 -5.60
C SER A 148 -1.26 -23.20 -4.81
N ILE A 149 -2.45 -23.48 -4.29
CA ILE A 149 -3.17 -22.56 -3.39
C ILE A 149 -2.88 -23.01 -1.97
N ARG A 150 -2.44 -22.06 -1.14
CA ARG A 150 -2.16 -22.29 0.27
C ARG A 150 -2.86 -21.27 1.16
N GLU A 151 -3.09 -21.66 2.38
CA GLU A 151 -3.61 -20.82 3.44
C GLU A 151 -2.51 -20.58 4.46
N ILE A 152 -2.30 -19.29 4.78
CA ILE A 152 -1.29 -18.82 5.73
C ILE A 152 -2.03 -18.27 6.95
N SER A 153 -1.77 -18.83 8.13
CA SER A 153 -2.40 -18.37 9.38
C SER A 153 -1.95 -16.93 9.74
N ASN A 154 -2.71 -16.23 10.56
CA ASN A 154 -2.30 -14.93 11.07
C ASN A 154 -0.91 -14.97 11.72
N ALA A 155 -0.63 -16.00 12.53
CA ALA A 155 0.66 -16.16 13.21
C ALA A 155 1.84 -16.27 12.21
N ASP A 156 1.61 -16.97 11.08
CA ASP A 156 2.63 -17.15 10.04
C ASP A 156 2.74 -15.95 9.10
N CYS A 157 1.74 -15.05 9.09
CA CYS A 157 1.80 -13.81 8.31
C CYS A 157 2.85 -12.82 8.83
N ALA A 158 3.39 -13.01 10.02
CA ALA A 158 4.44 -12.17 10.63
C ALA A 158 4.15 -10.67 10.50
N PHE A 159 2.90 -10.28 10.78
CA PHE A 159 2.48 -8.89 10.72
C PHE A 159 3.26 -8.00 11.70
N GLY A 160 3.81 -6.92 11.19
CA GLY A 160 4.50 -5.90 11.95
C GLY A 160 4.25 -4.52 11.36
N TYR A 161 4.85 -3.48 11.94
CA TYR A 161 4.67 -2.11 11.44
C TYR A 161 5.11 -1.99 9.96
N ARG A 162 4.14 -1.78 9.07
CA ARG A 162 4.34 -1.69 7.61
C ARG A 162 5.10 -2.90 7.05
N GLN A 163 4.76 -4.09 7.55
CA GLN A 163 5.42 -5.33 7.18
C GLN A 163 4.49 -6.53 7.31
N SER A 164 4.66 -7.50 6.43
CA SER A 164 4.13 -8.86 6.50
C SER A 164 5.16 -9.85 5.97
N ILE A 165 4.93 -11.15 6.16
CA ILE A 165 5.77 -12.21 5.56
C ILE A 165 5.83 -12.06 4.03
N PHE A 166 4.73 -11.63 3.38
CA PHE A 166 4.67 -11.40 1.94
C PHE A 166 5.61 -10.29 1.48
N SER A 167 5.69 -9.19 2.24
CA SER A 167 6.61 -8.09 1.94
C SER A 167 8.07 -8.43 2.23
N LEU A 168 8.33 -9.35 3.16
CA LEU A 168 9.68 -9.87 3.44
C LEU A 168 10.14 -10.80 2.33
N ARG A 169 9.32 -11.81 1.99
CA ARG A 169 9.62 -12.78 0.93
C ARG A 169 9.78 -12.13 -0.43
N HIS A 170 8.95 -11.11 -0.74
CA HIS A 170 9.10 -10.36 -1.99
C HIS A 170 10.48 -9.71 -2.10
N ARG A 171 10.96 -9.05 -1.05
CA ARG A 171 12.31 -8.44 -1.04
C ARG A 171 13.42 -9.47 -1.20
N GLU A 172 13.25 -10.66 -0.62
CA GLU A 172 14.18 -11.78 -0.79
C GLU A 172 14.11 -12.37 -2.21
N ALA A 173 12.90 -12.49 -2.78
CA ALA A 173 12.67 -13.00 -4.12
C ALA A 173 13.23 -12.06 -5.20
N GLU A 174 13.09 -10.74 -5.04
CA GLU A 174 13.72 -9.76 -5.93
C GLU A 174 15.24 -9.95 -6.00
N SER A 175 15.88 -10.21 -4.86
CA SER A 175 17.33 -10.46 -4.81
C SER A 175 17.76 -11.77 -5.50
N ARG A 176 16.84 -12.73 -5.65
CA ARG A 176 17.09 -14.08 -6.21
C ARG A 176 16.46 -14.31 -7.59
N ASN A 177 15.76 -13.31 -8.13
CA ASN A 177 15.02 -13.41 -9.40
C ASN A 177 13.98 -14.56 -9.41
N ASN A 178 13.36 -14.81 -8.25
CA ASN A 178 12.38 -15.89 -8.05
C ASN A 178 10.94 -15.36 -8.14
N PRO A 179 9.98 -16.11 -8.72
CA PRO A 179 8.57 -15.72 -8.66
C PRO A 179 8.07 -15.69 -7.22
N PHE A 180 7.20 -14.75 -6.90
CA PHE A 180 6.65 -14.52 -5.57
C PHE A 180 5.18 -14.90 -5.48
N GLU A 181 4.72 -15.07 -4.24
CA GLU A 181 3.36 -15.44 -3.90
C GLU A 181 2.37 -14.32 -4.26
N THR A 182 1.18 -14.69 -4.72
CA THR A 182 0.08 -13.74 -4.99
C THR A 182 -1.01 -13.91 -3.93
N ILE A 183 -1.31 -12.85 -3.18
CA ILE A 183 -2.45 -12.83 -2.26
C ILE A 183 -3.74 -12.86 -3.07
N LEU A 184 -4.60 -13.86 -2.84
CA LEU A 184 -5.89 -14.04 -3.52
C LEU A 184 -7.05 -13.50 -2.69
N SER A 185 -7.06 -13.79 -1.39
CA SER A 185 -8.09 -13.37 -0.44
C SER A 185 -7.56 -13.41 0.99
N ALA A 186 -8.31 -12.85 1.93
CA ALA A 186 -8.07 -13.05 3.35
C ALA A 186 -9.39 -13.23 4.10
N THR A 187 -9.33 -13.99 5.20
CA THR A 187 -10.44 -14.18 6.13
C THR A 187 -10.22 -13.33 7.36
N PHE A 188 -11.30 -12.74 7.84
CA PHE A 188 -11.31 -11.83 8.98
C PHE A 188 -12.29 -12.31 10.02
N GLN A 189 -12.00 -12.05 11.30
CA GLN A 189 -12.94 -12.13 12.39
C GLN A 189 -13.03 -10.75 13.04
N LEU A 190 -14.18 -10.10 12.87
CA LEU A 190 -14.43 -8.75 13.35
C LEU A 190 -15.30 -8.79 14.62
N PRO A 191 -14.98 -8.03 15.66
CA PRO A 191 -15.82 -7.93 16.85
C PRO A 191 -17.11 -7.17 16.52
N ALA A 192 -18.23 -7.59 17.10
CA ALA A 192 -19.44 -6.78 17.07
C ALA A 192 -19.22 -5.46 17.81
N ALA A 193 -19.82 -4.37 17.36
CA ALA A 193 -19.75 -3.06 18.04
C ALA A 193 -20.16 -3.17 19.52
N SER A 194 -21.21 -3.94 19.81
CA SER A 194 -21.71 -4.20 21.18
C SER A 194 -20.68 -4.87 22.09
N ALA A 195 -19.76 -5.67 21.54
CA ALA A 195 -18.68 -6.27 22.32
C ALA A 195 -17.65 -5.23 22.80
N GLU A 196 -17.57 -4.08 22.12
CA GLU A 196 -16.77 -2.91 22.53
C GLU A 196 -17.61 -1.88 23.33
N GLY A 197 -18.86 -2.19 23.68
CA GLY A 197 -19.78 -1.27 24.34
C GLY A 197 -20.23 -0.12 23.44
N LYS A 198 -20.22 -0.30 22.12
CA LYS A 198 -20.54 0.69 21.10
C LYS A 198 -21.78 0.30 20.30
N THR A 199 -22.38 1.30 19.66
CA THR A 199 -23.41 1.15 18.64
C THR A 199 -22.80 1.28 17.23
N ALA A 200 -23.57 0.98 16.19
CA ALA A 200 -23.17 1.25 14.81
C ALA A 200 -22.97 2.76 14.57
N ASP A 201 -23.82 3.60 15.18
CA ASP A 201 -23.72 5.06 15.08
C ASP A 201 -22.41 5.59 15.70
N ASP A 202 -21.96 4.99 16.81
CA ASP A 202 -20.66 5.34 17.41
C ASP A 202 -19.51 5.01 16.47
N LEU A 203 -19.55 3.86 15.78
CA LEU A 203 -18.53 3.49 14.80
C LEU A 203 -18.55 4.42 13.58
N GLU A 204 -19.74 4.84 13.12
CA GLU A 204 -19.87 5.82 12.04
C GLU A 204 -19.31 7.18 12.45
N ALA A 205 -19.57 7.62 13.68
CA ALA A 205 -19.01 8.85 14.23
C ALA A 205 -17.48 8.80 14.32
N GLU A 206 -16.90 7.68 14.81
CA GLU A 206 -15.44 7.47 14.82
C GLU A 206 -14.84 7.50 13.41
N LEU A 207 -15.49 6.86 12.44
CA LEU A 207 -15.06 6.92 11.05
C LEU A 207 -15.11 8.35 10.50
N ALA A 208 -16.20 9.08 10.74
CA ALA A 208 -16.36 10.46 10.29
C ALA A 208 -15.27 11.37 10.87
N GLU A 209 -14.94 11.21 12.16
CA GLU A 209 -13.85 11.93 12.82
C GLU A 209 -12.48 11.61 12.16
N CYS A 210 -12.18 10.32 11.92
CA CYS A 210 -10.97 9.91 11.25
C CYS A 210 -10.86 10.51 9.83
N MET A 211 -11.96 10.53 9.08
CA MET A 211 -12.01 11.12 7.74
C MET A 211 -11.82 12.63 7.76
N ALA A 212 -12.39 13.33 8.74
CA ALA A 212 -12.20 14.77 8.93
C ALA A 212 -10.74 15.09 9.29
N LYS A 213 -10.14 14.37 10.24
CA LYS A 213 -8.71 14.50 10.59
C LYS A 213 -7.81 14.27 9.36
N ARG A 214 -8.10 13.24 8.57
CA ARG A 214 -7.35 12.95 7.36
C ARG A 214 -7.44 14.08 6.34
N LYS A 215 -8.64 14.60 6.08
CA LYS A 215 -8.87 15.71 5.16
C LYS A 215 -8.15 16.98 5.60
N ALA A 216 -8.10 17.25 6.90
CA ALA A 216 -7.43 18.42 7.45
C ALA A 216 -5.90 18.33 7.43
N SER A 217 -5.33 17.12 7.51
CA SER A 217 -3.90 16.91 7.73
C SER A 217 -3.14 16.30 6.54
N GLN A 218 -3.81 15.90 5.46
CA GLN A 218 -3.16 15.24 4.31
C GLN A 218 -3.50 15.96 3.00
N PRO A 219 -2.55 16.01 2.02
CA PRO A 219 -2.73 16.68 0.73
C PRO A 219 -3.58 15.81 -0.23
N LEU A 220 -4.85 15.54 0.10
CA LEU A 220 -5.72 14.64 -0.65
C LEU A 220 -6.14 15.18 -2.03
N ASN A 221 -5.92 16.46 -2.27
CA ASN A 221 -6.24 17.16 -3.52
C ASN A 221 -5.10 17.11 -4.57
N MET A 222 -3.94 16.55 -4.20
CA MET A 222 -2.79 16.42 -5.10
C MET A 222 -2.39 14.96 -5.26
N PRO A 223 -1.93 14.52 -6.46
CA PRO A 223 -1.42 13.17 -6.65
C PRO A 223 -0.23 12.89 -5.72
N ASN A 224 -0.32 11.80 -4.95
CA ASN A 224 0.71 11.37 -4.00
C ASN A 224 0.55 9.88 -3.71
N ALA A 225 1.51 9.26 -3.02
CA ALA A 225 1.45 7.86 -2.60
C ALA A 225 1.47 7.72 -1.06
N GLY A 226 0.83 8.63 -0.35
CA GLY A 226 0.80 8.61 1.12
C GLY A 226 2.10 9.09 1.75
N SER A 227 2.39 8.59 2.94
CA SER A 227 3.63 8.90 3.66
C SER A 227 4.86 8.40 2.90
N THR A 228 5.81 9.28 2.61
CA THR A 228 7.02 8.95 1.86
C THR A 228 8.00 8.11 2.69
N PHE A 229 8.07 8.38 4.00
CA PHE A 229 9.01 7.72 4.90
C PHE A 229 8.29 7.02 6.06
N LYS A 230 8.85 5.87 6.47
CA LYS A 230 8.38 5.10 7.62
C LYS A 230 8.62 5.87 8.91
N ARG A 231 7.76 5.63 9.92
CA ARG A 231 8.01 6.08 11.29
C ARG A 231 9.40 5.60 11.74
N LEU A 232 10.09 6.42 12.51
CA LEU A 232 11.40 6.10 13.06
C LEU A 232 11.29 5.10 14.22
N GLU A 233 12.32 4.31 14.42
CA GLU A 233 12.45 3.47 15.61
C GLU A 233 12.81 4.32 16.83
N HIS A 234 13.67 5.34 16.61
CA HIS A 234 14.10 6.32 17.62
C HIS A 234 14.13 7.70 16.98
N GLY A 235 13.93 8.74 17.80
CA GLY A 235 14.14 10.12 17.39
C GLY A 235 15.64 10.51 17.36
N SER A 236 15.92 11.82 17.25
CA SER A 236 17.28 12.35 17.35
C SER A 236 17.80 12.23 18.79
N ALA A 237 19.11 12.41 18.97
CA ALA A 237 19.74 12.39 20.30
C ALA A 237 19.06 13.36 21.29
N ASP A 238 18.68 14.54 20.81
CA ASP A 238 18.00 15.57 21.62
C ASP A 238 16.51 15.33 21.81
N MET A 239 15.88 14.49 20.96
CA MET A 239 14.44 14.22 20.97
C MET A 239 14.16 12.73 20.72
N PRO A 240 14.58 11.83 21.61
CA PRO A 240 14.55 10.37 21.36
C PRO A 240 13.13 9.81 21.21
N GLN A 241 12.10 10.47 21.77
CA GLN A 241 10.70 10.06 21.66
C GLN A 241 9.99 10.59 20.41
N GLN A 242 10.62 11.50 19.65
CA GLN A 242 10.04 12.05 18.43
C GLN A 242 10.30 11.13 17.24
N ILE A 243 9.35 10.29 16.91
CA ILE A 243 9.48 9.25 15.87
C ILE A 243 8.77 9.59 14.55
N ALA A 244 8.16 10.78 14.45
CA ALA A 244 7.43 11.19 13.24
C ALA A 244 8.39 11.82 12.21
N PRO A 245 8.61 11.22 11.02
CA PRO A 245 9.49 11.80 9.99
C PRO A 245 9.07 13.22 9.59
N GLY A 246 7.76 13.46 9.48
CA GLY A 246 7.21 14.77 9.09
C GLY A 246 7.67 15.91 10.00
N PHE A 247 7.85 15.65 11.30
CA PHE A 247 8.40 16.65 12.22
C PHE A 247 9.82 17.08 11.80
N TYR A 248 10.72 16.12 11.56
CA TYR A 248 12.10 16.43 11.20
C TYR A 248 12.22 17.10 9.83
N ILE A 249 11.37 16.68 8.86
CA ILE A 249 11.32 17.28 7.53
C ILE A 249 10.86 18.74 7.63
N GLU A 250 9.86 19.04 8.46
CA GLU A 250 9.38 20.39 8.71
C GLU A 250 10.42 21.23 9.45
N GLN A 251 11.06 20.68 10.48
CA GLN A 251 12.14 21.37 11.22
C GLN A 251 13.38 21.58 10.35
N ALA A 252 13.58 20.78 9.30
CA ALA A 252 14.62 21.03 8.30
C ALA A 252 14.25 22.18 7.33
N GLY A 253 13.04 22.74 7.41
CA GLY A 253 12.56 23.81 6.55
C GLY A 253 12.20 23.38 5.13
N LEU A 254 11.83 22.10 4.95
CA LEU A 254 11.66 21.50 3.61
C LEU A 254 10.21 21.53 3.09
N LYS A 255 9.21 21.98 3.88
CA LYS A 255 7.85 22.17 3.35
C LYS A 255 7.85 23.13 2.17
N GLY A 256 7.19 22.76 1.08
CA GLY A 256 7.13 23.54 -0.16
C GLY A 256 8.40 23.46 -1.02
N TYR A 257 9.45 22.74 -0.59
CA TYR A 257 10.65 22.56 -1.41
C TYR A 257 10.34 21.72 -2.64
N ARG A 258 10.87 22.12 -3.80
CA ARG A 258 10.59 21.50 -5.09
C ARG A 258 11.84 21.03 -5.80
N ILE A 259 11.69 19.90 -6.52
CA ILE A 259 12.59 19.44 -7.59
C ILE A 259 11.70 19.12 -8.79
N GLY A 260 11.89 19.85 -9.89
CA GLY A 260 11.00 19.77 -11.04
C GLY A 260 9.54 19.99 -10.65
N GLY A 261 8.65 19.04 -11.02
CA GLY A 261 7.24 19.08 -10.66
C GLY A 261 6.90 18.43 -9.31
N ALA A 262 7.87 17.85 -8.61
CA ALA A 262 7.67 17.25 -7.29
C ALA A 262 7.84 18.28 -6.16
N GLU A 263 6.99 18.21 -5.13
CA GLU A 263 7.00 19.12 -3.99
C GLU A 263 6.86 18.38 -2.67
N VAL A 264 7.62 18.77 -1.64
CA VAL A 264 7.30 18.40 -0.24
C VAL A 264 6.04 19.16 0.16
N SER A 265 4.98 18.43 0.46
CA SER A 265 3.67 19.04 0.73
C SER A 265 3.73 20.08 1.85
N THR A 266 3.10 21.24 1.61
CA THR A 266 2.92 22.29 2.62
C THR A 266 1.92 21.91 3.70
N VAL A 267 1.02 20.93 3.42
CA VAL A 267 0.03 20.40 4.38
C VAL A 267 0.68 19.40 5.34
N HIS A 268 1.44 18.44 4.81
CA HIS A 268 2.05 17.36 5.59
C HIS A 268 3.46 17.06 5.09
N ALA A 269 4.49 17.38 5.85
CA ALA A 269 5.87 17.32 5.41
C ALA A 269 6.36 15.89 5.02
N ASN A 270 5.74 14.82 5.54
CA ASN A 270 6.07 13.44 5.14
C ASN A 270 5.38 13.00 3.84
N PHE A 271 4.76 13.92 3.09
CA PHE A 271 4.16 13.65 1.79
C PHE A 271 4.94 14.41 0.71
N ILE A 272 5.35 13.69 -0.32
CA ILE A 272 5.77 14.28 -1.59
C ILE A 272 4.56 14.23 -2.52
N VAL A 273 4.26 15.33 -3.18
CA VAL A 273 3.15 15.46 -4.11
C VAL A 273 3.65 15.78 -5.51
N ASN A 274 2.91 15.32 -6.52
CA ASN A 274 3.05 15.82 -7.89
C ASN A 274 2.27 17.14 -7.97
N ALA A 275 3.00 18.25 -7.91
CA ALA A 275 2.44 19.61 -7.96
C ALA A 275 2.13 20.07 -9.41
N GLY A 276 2.29 19.19 -10.37
CA GLY A 276 2.08 19.39 -11.80
C GLY A 276 3.34 19.12 -12.61
N GLY A 277 3.24 18.20 -13.58
CA GLY A 277 4.32 17.84 -14.48
C GLY A 277 5.53 17.16 -13.84
N ALA A 278 5.41 16.57 -12.64
CA ALA A 278 6.47 15.80 -12.02
C ALA A 278 6.81 14.56 -12.83
N THR A 279 8.11 14.24 -12.88
CA THR A 279 8.61 12.95 -13.32
C THR A 279 8.85 12.02 -12.12
N ALA A 280 8.99 10.72 -12.35
CA ALA A 280 9.37 9.80 -11.28
C ALA A 280 10.80 10.10 -10.79
N ALA A 281 11.67 10.57 -11.65
CA ALA A 281 13.01 11.04 -11.30
C ALA A 281 12.95 12.23 -10.32
N ASP A 282 12.08 13.23 -10.55
CA ASP A 282 11.92 14.38 -9.65
C ASP A 282 11.50 13.92 -8.24
N ILE A 283 10.50 13.03 -8.16
CA ILE A 283 9.99 12.51 -6.88
C ILE A 283 11.07 11.74 -6.14
N LYS A 284 11.81 10.88 -6.86
CA LYS A 284 12.92 10.11 -6.28
C LYS A 284 14.02 11.04 -5.78
N GLN A 285 14.49 11.98 -6.60
CA GLN A 285 15.53 12.95 -6.24
C GLN A 285 15.10 13.78 -5.03
N LEU A 286 13.85 14.25 -5.00
CA LEU A 286 13.32 15.00 -3.87
C LEU A 286 13.31 14.15 -2.58
N SER A 287 12.93 12.87 -2.67
CA SER A 287 12.97 11.97 -1.50
C SER A 287 14.40 11.76 -0.99
N GLU A 288 15.40 11.65 -1.88
CA GLU A 288 16.83 11.51 -1.54
C GLU A 288 17.38 12.79 -0.92
N PHE A 289 17.01 13.94 -1.48
CA PHE A 289 17.37 15.24 -0.92
C PHE A 289 16.81 15.42 0.50
N VAL A 290 15.55 15.05 0.73
CA VAL A 290 14.94 15.09 2.07
C VAL A 290 15.70 14.18 3.04
N GLN A 291 16.04 12.94 2.63
CA GLN A 291 16.84 12.02 3.45
C GLN A 291 18.18 12.63 3.84
N GLN A 292 18.88 13.21 2.88
CA GLN A 292 20.18 13.85 3.08
C GLN A 292 20.07 15.03 4.07
N LYS A 293 19.12 15.95 3.85
CA LYS A 293 18.97 17.13 4.70
C LYS A 293 18.58 16.83 6.14
N VAL A 294 17.72 15.83 6.34
CA VAL A 294 17.36 15.35 7.69
C VAL A 294 18.56 14.67 8.36
N ALA A 295 19.32 13.86 7.62
CA ALA A 295 20.53 13.22 8.16
C ALA A 295 21.61 14.26 8.53
N GLU A 296 21.86 15.27 7.67
CA GLU A 296 22.82 16.35 7.94
C GLU A 296 22.45 17.14 9.20
N LYS A 297 21.16 17.44 9.40
CA LYS A 297 20.71 18.30 10.49
C LYS A 297 20.50 17.56 11.82
N PHE A 298 20.02 16.31 11.79
CA PHE A 298 19.55 15.59 12.97
C PHE A 298 20.24 14.25 13.22
N GLY A 299 21.13 13.80 12.32
CA GLY A 299 21.76 12.48 12.40
C GLY A 299 20.80 11.31 12.12
N ILE A 300 19.60 11.56 11.57
CA ILE A 300 18.54 10.57 11.38
C ILE A 300 18.55 10.07 9.93
N GLN A 301 18.51 8.73 9.79
CA GLN A 301 18.38 8.04 8.51
C GLN A 301 16.90 7.71 8.23
N LEU A 302 16.24 8.50 7.37
CA LEU A 302 14.87 8.23 6.94
C LEU A 302 14.83 6.99 6.03
N LYS A 303 13.93 6.04 6.32
CA LYS A 303 13.68 4.87 5.46
C LYS A 303 12.42 5.11 4.62
N ARG A 304 12.51 4.99 3.28
CA ARG A 304 11.33 5.13 2.41
C ARG A 304 10.26 4.07 2.73
N GLU A 305 9.00 4.48 2.73
CA GLU A 305 7.82 3.61 2.79
C GLU A 305 7.32 3.27 1.38
N ILE A 306 7.39 4.23 0.44
CA ILE A 306 7.01 4.04 -0.95
C ILE A 306 7.94 3.03 -1.63
N ILE A 307 7.37 2.17 -2.47
CA ILE A 307 8.07 1.15 -3.25
C ILE A 307 8.50 1.76 -4.58
N LEU A 308 9.73 1.49 -5.00
CA LEU A 308 10.24 1.87 -6.31
C LEU A 308 10.13 0.69 -7.27
N LEU A 309 9.60 0.89 -8.46
CA LEU A 309 9.48 -0.15 -9.50
C LEU A 309 10.16 0.30 -10.79
N GLY A 310 10.98 -0.57 -11.38
CA GLY A 310 11.75 -0.30 -12.59
C GLY A 310 13.14 0.26 -12.30
N LYS A 311 13.87 0.61 -13.37
CA LYS A 311 15.27 1.12 -13.29
C LYS A 311 15.25 2.65 -13.23
N PHE A 312 15.72 3.20 -12.15
CA PHE A 312 15.86 4.65 -11.94
C PHE A 312 17.25 5.15 -12.33
#